data_87aa0337f759d9f992be4503d62ca473
#
_entry.id   87aa0337f759d9f992be4503d62ca473
#
_cell.length_a   1.000
_cell.length_b   1.000
_cell.length_c   1.000
_cell.angle_alpha   90.00
_cell.angle_beta   90.00
_cell.angle_gamma   90.00
#
_symmetry.space_group_name_H-M   'P 1'
#
loop_
_entity.id
_entity.type
_entity.pdbx_description
1 polymer ?
#
loop_
_entity_poly.entity_id
_entity_poly.type
_entity_poly.pdbx_seq_one_letter_code
_entity_poly.pdbx_strand_id
1 'polypeptide(L)'
;MTRADRVVVILAVALLPFLYITYWGPSQQGDALRVMVNGKETMAVSLHEDQHITVHGSLGDSVIDIHQGKARFVSSPCRSKQCVHTGWLGQGGEFAACLPNRVSIAVIAEEQRYDSIVF
;
A
#
# COMPACT_ATOMS: atom_id res chain seq x y z
N MET A 1 -38.38 7.77 -27.18
CA MET A 1 -37.29 8.63 -26.63
C MET A 1 -37.37 10.04 -27.19
N THR A 2 -37.45 10.98 -26.33
CA THR A 2 -37.43 12.41 -26.72
C THR A 2 -35.97 12.86 -26.90
N ARG A 3 -35.79 14.02 -27.55
CA ARG A 3 -34.45 14.61 -27.69
C ARG A 3 -33.82 14.91 -26.34
N ALA A 4 -34.61 15.30 -25.35
CA ALA A 4 -34.16 15.56 -24.01
C ALA A 4 -33.60 14.26 -23.34
N ASP A 5 -34.28 13.13 -23.53
CA ASP A 5 -33.81 11.85 -23.00
C ASP A 5 -32.46 11.47 -23.55
N ARG A 6 -32.27 11.69 -24.86
CA ARG A 6 -30.97 11.39 -25.49
C ARG A 6 -29.85 12.25 -24.92
N VAL A 7 -30.12 13.52 -24.69
CA VAL A 7 -29.15 14.43 -24.09
C VAL A 7 -28.76 13.96 -22.69
N VAL A 8 -29.76 13.60 -21.87
CA VAL A 8 -29.53 13.12 -20.51
C VAL A 8 -28.67 11.83 -20.51
N VAL A 9 -29.00 10.89 -21.40
CA VAL A 9 -28.25 9.63 -21.51
C VAL A 9 -26.80 9.89 -21.94
N ILE A 10 -26.58 10.77 -22.93
CA ILE A 10 -25.23 11.11 -23.40
C ILE A 10 -24.43 11.77 -22.26
N LEU A 11 -25.05 12.69 -21.52
CA LEU A 11 -24.38 13.33 -20.38
C LEU A 11 -24.02 12.31 -19.28
N ALA A 12 -24.93 11.39 -18.96
CA ALA A 12 -24.69 10.35 -17.97
C ALA A 12 -23.54 9.41 -18.40
N VAL A 13 -23.54 8.98 -19.67
CA VAL A 13 -22.51 8.11 -20.23
C VAL A 13 -21.14 8.80 -20.26
N ALA A 14 -21.12 10.12 -20.51
CA ALA A 14 -19.88 10.89 -20.49
C ALA A 14 -19.39 11.15 -19.07
N LEU A 15 -20.33 11.35 -18.11
CA LEU A 15 -20.01 11.66 -16.73
C LEU A 15 -19.45 10.45 -15.98
N LEU A 16 -19.95 9.25 -16.25
CA LEU A 16 -19.50 8.03 -15.58
C LEU A 16 -17.99 7.77 -15.72
N PRO A 17 -17.41 7.73 -16.92
CA PRO A 17 -15.97 7.53 -17.05
C PRO A 17 -15.15 8.70 -16.49
N PHE A 18 -15.66 9.91 -16.56
CA PHE A 18 -15.00 11.07 -15.98
C PHE A 18 -14.90 10.93 -14.44
N LEU A 19 -15.99 10.57 -13.79
CA LEU A 19 -16.00 10.32 -12.34
C LEU A 19 -15.08 9.13 -11.98
N TYR A 20 -15.13 8.09 -12.77
CA TYR A 20 -14.29 6.93 -12.56
C TYR A 20 -12.80 7.29 -12.57
N ILE A 21 -12.36 8.03 -13.59
CA ILE A 21 -10.97 8.47 -13.69
C ILE A 21 -10.58 9.39 -12.54
N THR A 22 -11.51 10.28 -12.12
CA THR A 22 -11.25 11.24 -11.06
C THR A 22 -11.11 10.58 -9.68
N TYR A 23 -12.01 9.63 -9.38
CA TYR A 23 -12.03 8.99 -8.05
C TYR A 23 -11.22 7.72 -7.97
N TRP A 24 -11.03 7.04 -9.08
CA TRP A 24 -10.32 5.77 -9.16
C TRP A 24 -9.07 5.85 -10.02
N GLY A 25 -8.52 7.03 -10.14
CA GLY A 25 -7.28 7.23 -10.90
C GLY A 25 -6.14 6.32 -10.44
N PRO A 26 -5.06 6.22 -11.22
CA PRO A 26 -3.96 5.34 -10.88
C PRO A 26 -3.43 5.64 -9.47
N SER A 27 -3.21 4.58 -8.69
CA SER A 27 -2.62 4.70 -7.37
C SER A 27 -1.25 5.34 -7.49
N GLN A 28 -0.93 6.22 -6.56
CA GLN A 28 0.39 6.83 -6.57
C GLN A 28 1.45 5.81 -6.18
N GLN A 29 2.59 5.88 -6.83
CA GLN A 29 3.74 5.09 -6.46
C GLN A 29 4.18 5.47 -5.05
N GLY A 30 4.52 4.47 -4.23
CA GLY A 30 4.97 4.72 -2.87
C GLY A 30 6.33 5.38 -2.81
N ASP A 31 6.52 6.27 -1.84
CA ASP A 31 7.79 6.94 -1.58
C ASP A 31 8.55 6.31 -0.43
N ALA A 32 7.85 5.81 0.57
CA ALA A 32 8.45 5.29 1.78
C ALA A 32 7.71 4.04 2.27
N LEU A 33 8.42 3.24 3.02
CA LEU A 33 7.87 2.07 3.69
C LEU A 33 7.89 2.33 5.19
N ARG A 34 6.72 2.22 5.81
CA ARG A 34 6.60 2.31 7.26
C ARG A 34 6.58 0.90 7.84
N VAL A 35 7.50 0.63 8.75
CA VAL A 35 7.58 -0.66 9.44
C VAL A 35 7.06 -0.48 10.85
N MET A 36 6.08 -1.29 11.21
CA MET A 36 5.48 -1.25 12.55
C MET A 36 5.67 -2.59 13.24
N VAL A 37 6.03 -2.54 14.50
CA VAL A 37 6.19 -3.72 15.36
C VAL A 37 5.33 -3.49 16.61
N ASN A 38 4.48 -4.45 16.93
CA ASN A 38 3.54 -4.38 18.07
C ASN A 38 2.64 -3.14 18.03
N GLY A 39 2.25 -2.70 16.83
CA GLY A 39 1.39 -1.54 16.67
C GLY A 39 2.10 -0.20 16.76
N LYS A 40 3.41 -0.19 16.94
CA LYS A 40 4.21 1.04 17.03
C LYS A 40 5.11 1.17 15.81
N GLU A 41 5.21 2.38 15.27
CA GLU A 41 6.13 2.66 14.19
C GLU A 41 7.56 2.55 14.69
N THR A 42 8.29 1.57 14.15
CA THR A 42 9.67 1.30 14.55
C THR A 42 10.66 2.03 13.65
N MET A 43 10.38 2.03 12.34
CA MET A 43 11.24 2.70 11.38
C MET A 43 10.45 3.05 10.12
N ALA A 44 10.98 4.00 9.36
CA ALA A 44 10.50 4.32 8.03
C ALA A 44 11.71 4.36 7.10
N VAL A 45 11.61 3.72 5.95
CA VAL A 45 12.71 3.61 5.00
C VAL A 45 12.25 4.06 3.61
N SER A 46 13.19 4.55 2.81
CA SER A 46 12.90 4.95 1.45
C SER A 46 12.72 3.73 0.55
N LEU A 47 11.71 3.77 -0.32
CA LEU A 47 11.54 2.75 -1.36
C LEU A 47 12.42 2.98 -2.59
N HIS A 48 13.10 4.11 -2.66
CA HIS A 48 13.92 4.47 -3.81
C HIS A 48 15.28 3.78 -3.81
N GLU A 49 15.67 3.20 -2.69
CA GLU A 49 16.93 2.49 -2.55
C GLU A 49 16.69 1.00 -2.34
N ASP A 50 17.38 0.17 -3.10
CA ASP A 50 17.33 -1.28 -2.92
C ASP A 50 18.04 -1.66 -1.63
N GLN A 51 17.35 -2.38 -0.74
CA GLN A 51 17.93 -2.77 0.54
C GLN A 51 17.18 -3.95 1.15
N HIS A 52 17.85 -4.64 2.05
CA HIS A 52 17.26 -5.70 2.86
C HIS A 52 17.17 -5.22 4.30
N ILE A 53 16.02 -5.43 4.91
CA ILE A 53 15.77 -5.01 6.29
C ILE A 53 15.36 -6.23 7.10
N THR A 54 16.02 -6.43 8.24
CA THR A 54 15.62 -7.45 9.20
C THR A 54 14.90 -6.78 10.36
N VAL A 55 13.70 -7.25 10.65
CA VAL A 55 12.85 -6.71 11.70
C VAL A 55 12.62 -7.79 12.75
N HIS A 56 12.89 -7.45 14.00
CA HIS A 56 12.68 -8.36 15.12
C HIS A 56 11.24 -8.29 15.61
N GLY A 57 10.49 -9.37 15.43
CA GLY A 57 9.12 -9.47 15.88
C GLY A 57 8.97 -10.37 17.11
N SER A 58 7.73 -10.59 17.51
CA SER A 58 7.41 -11.36 18.73
C SER A 58 7.80 -12.84 18.64
N LEU A 59 7.74 -13.43 17.43
CA LEU A 59 8.09 -14.84 17.21
C LEU A 59 9.49 -15.02 16.64
N GLY A 60 10.12 -13.98 16.13
CA GLY A 60 11.43 -14.05 15.51
C GLY A 60 11.59 -12.97 14.45
N ASP A 61 12.60 -13.13 13.62
CA ASP A 61 12.98 -12.13 12.64
C ASP A 61 12.17 -12.28 11.36
N SER A 62 11.70 -11.14 10.84
CA SER A 62 11.13 -11.05 9.50
C SER A 62 12.09 -10.29 8.60
N VAL A 63 12.27 -10.77 7.38
CA VAL A 63 13.15 -10.12 6.40
C VAL A 63 12.30 -9.44 5.34
N ILE A 64 12.57 -8.18 5.12
CA ILE A 64 11.88 -7.35 4.12
C ILE A 64 12.89 -6.98 3.05
N ASP A 65 12.52 -7.18 1.78
CA ASP A 65 13.32 -6.83 0.63
C ASP A 65 12.71 -5.64 -0.08
N ILE A 66 13.52 -4.63 -0.38
CA ILE A 66 13.11 -3.46 -1.15
C ILE A 66 13.87 -3.47 -2.46
N HIS A 67 13.14 -3.48 -3.56
CA HIS A 67 13.70 -3.53 -4.90
C HIS A 67 12.82 -2.78 -5.89
N GLN A 68 13.42 -1.89 -6.67
CA GLN A 68 12.75 -1.12 -7.72
C GLN A 68 11.49 -0.37 -7.24
N GLY A 69 11.57 0.23 -6.06
CA GLY A 69 10.45 0.99 -5.50
C GLY A 69 9.33 0.14 -4.91
N LYS A 70 9.59 -1.15 -4.69
CA LYS A 70 8.62 -2.08 -4.13
C LYS A 70 9.22 -2.82 -2.94
N ALA A 71 8.37 -3.24 -2.04
CA ALA A 71 8.78 -3.98 -0.85
C ALA A 71 7.97 -5.26 -0.69
N ARG A 72 8.58 -6.28 -0.09
CA ARG A 72 7.89 -7.52 0.23
C ARG A 72 8.53 -8.18 1.45
N PHE A 73 7.76 -9.05 2.10
CA PHE A 73 8.32 -9.98 3.07
C PHE A 73 8.97 -11.14 2.32
N VAL A 74 10.25 -11.35 2.56
CA VAL A 74 11.01 -12.47 2.00
C VAL A 74 10.86 -13.69 2.89
N SER A 75 10.93 -13.49 4.21
CA SER A 75 10.78 -14.56 5.18
C SER A 75 10.11 -14.05 6.44
N SER A 76 9.43 -14.95 7.13
CA SER A 76 8.73 -14.65 8.38
C SER A 76 8.60 -15.94 9.18
N PRO A 77 8.63 -15.88 10.53
CA PRO A 77 8.47 -17.06 11.36
C PRO A 77 7.04 -17.58 11.48
N CYS A 78 6.04 -16.89 10.91
CA CYS A 78 4.67 -17.34 10.99
C CYS A 78 4.40 -18.57 10.13
N ARG A 79 3.54 -19.47 10.62
CA ARG A 79 3.26 -20.75 9.95
C ARG A 79 2.56 -20.58 8.60
N SER A 80 1.59 -19.68 8.53
CA SER A 80 0.82 -19.48 7.30
C SER A 80 1.60 -18.74 6.23
N LYS A 81 2.58 -17.95 6.61
CA LYS A 81 3.42 -17.13 5.72
C LYS A 81 2.59 -16.27 4.75
N GLN A 82 1.41 -15.84 5.18
CA GLN A 82 0.55 -15.02 4.33
C GLN A 82 1.20 -13.68 3.98
N CYS A 83 1.98 -13.11 4.88
CA CYS A 83 2.73 -11.90 4.61
C CYS A 83 3.73 -12.10 3.45
N VAL A 84 4.36 -13.27 3.39
CA VAL A 84 5.27 -13.61 2.28
C VAL A 84 4.49 -13.80 0.98
N HIS A 85 3.33 -14.43 1.05
CA HIS A 85 2.48 -14.68 -0.13
C HIS A 85 1.77 -13.42 -0.66
N THR A 86 1.70 -12.35 0.13
CA THR A 86 1.13 -11.09 -0.32
C THR A 86 1.88 -10.51 -1.53
N GLY A 87 3.19 -10.76 -1.62
CA GLY A 87 4.00 -10.33 -2.74
C GLY A 87 4.48 -8.89 -2.62
N TRP A 88 4.76 -8.28 -3.77
CA TRP A 88 5.34 -6.94 -3.81
C TRP A 88 4.31 -5.85 -3.53
N LEU A 89 4.68 -4.90 -2.68
CA LEU A 89 3.89 -3.71 -2.37
C LEU A 89 4.64 -2.49 -2.91
N GLY A 90 4.02 -1.73 -3.78
CA GLY A 90 4.68 -0.60 -4.42
C GLY A 90 3.83 0.64 -4.54
N GLN A 91 2.54 0.56 -4.25
CA GLN A 91 1.60 1.67 -4.35
C GLN A 91 1.21 2.19 -2.98
N GLY A 92 0.99 3.49 -2.88
CA GLY A 92 0.54 4.09 -1.63
C GLY A 92 -0.76 3.47 -1.13
N GLY A 93 -0.82 3.18 0.15
CA GLY A 93 -1.97 2.54 0.77
C GLY A 93 -1.90 1.03 0.84
N GLU A 94 -1.00 0.39 0.11
CA GLU A 94 -0.82 -1.05 0.22
C GLU A 94 -0.11 -1.41 1.53
N PHE A 95 -0.50 -2.51 2.12
CA PHE A 95 0.15 -2.97 3.34
C PHE A 95 0.16 -4.50 3.41
N ALA A 96 1.07 -5.03 4.21
CA ALA A 96 1.13 -6.43 4.55
C ALA A 96 1.40 -6.57 6.05
N ALA A 97 0.80 -7.54 6.68
CA ALA A 97 0.96 -7.77 8.11
C ALA A 97 1.25 -9.23 8.40
N CYS A 98 2.23 -9.48 9.24
CA CYS A 98 2.50 -10.78 9.81
C CYS A 98 1.94 -10.77 11.22
N LEU A 99 0.66 -11.09 11.36
CA LEU A 99 -0.06 -10.97 12.63
C LEU A 99 0.51 -11.82 13.76
N PRO A 100 0.89 -13.08 13.53
CA PRO A 100 1.50 -13.87 14.61
C PRO A 100 2.81 -13.28 15.11
N ASN A 101 3.59 -12.64 14.24
CA ASN A 101 4.85 -12.00 14.59
C ASN A 101 4.68 -10.52 14.98
N ARG A 102 3.48 -9.96 14.81
CA ARG A 102 3.14 -8.56 15.09
C ARG A 102 4.01 -7.55 14.35
N VAL A 103 4.45 -7.91 13.16
CA VAL A 103 5.20 -7.03 12.26
C VAL A 103 4.32 -6.69 11.09
N SER A 104 4.23 -5.41 10.75
CA SER A 104 3.51 -4.96 9.57
C SER A 104 4.32 -3.94 8.81
N ILE A 105 4.08 -3.87 7.51
CA ILE A 105 4.68 -2.87 6.63
C ILE A 105 3.56 -2.19 5.85
N ALA A 106 3.71 -0.90 5.63
CA ALA A 106 2.76 -0.12 4.86
C ALA A 106 3.51 0.81 3.92
N VAL A 107 3.06 0.87 2.68
CA VAL A 107 3.62 1.78 1.68
C VAL A 107 2.91 3.12 1.79
N ILE A 108 3.68 4.20 1.88
CA ILE A 108 3.18 5.55 2.04
C ILE A 108 3.58 6.36 0.81
N ALA A 109 2.61 6.96 0.14
CA ALA A 109 2.84 7.99 -0.86
C ALA A 109 2.91 9.36 -0.17
N GLU A 110 3.57 10.31 -0.81
CA GLU A 110 3.76 11.64 -0.24
C GLU A 110 2.44 12.32 0.15
N GLU A 111 1.41 12.18 -0.67
CA GLU A 111 0.09 12.73 -0.37
C GLU A 111 -0.55 12.11 0.86
N GLN A 112 -0.33 10.84 1.09
CA GLN A 112 -0.91 10.13 2.24
C GLN A 112 -0.31 10.59 3.57
N ARG A 113 0.89 11.14 3.56
CA ARG A 113 1.51 11.70 4.77
C ARG A 113 0.71 12.89 5.29
N TYR A 114 0.19 13.71 4.38
CA TYR A 114 -0.65 14.85 4.78
C TYR A 114 -1.96 14.41 5.39
N ASP A 115 -2.60 13.39 4.81
CA ASP A 115 -3.85 12.86 5.32
C ASP A 115 -3.69 12.26 6.72
N SER A 116 -2.57 11.62 7.01
CA SER A 116 -2.31 11.03 8.31
C SER A 116 -2.05 12.06 9.40
N ILE A 117 -1.70 13.28 9.06
CA ILE A 117 -1.45 14.37 10.00
C ILE A 117 -2.77 15.00 10.48
N VAL A 118 -3.83 14.87 9.72
CA VAL A 118 -5.14 15.46 10.03
C VAL A 118 -5.82 14.71 11.20
N PHE A 119 -5.39 13.53 11.52
CA PHE A 119 -5.90 12.77 12.65
C PHE A 119 -5.08 13.08 13.90
#